data_2930e72e56f843af6e9ee5fb1a1adb1f
#
_entry.id   2930e72e56f843af6e9ee5fb1a1adb1f
#
_cell.length_a   1.000
_cell.length_b   1.000
_cell.length_c   1.000
_cell.angle_alpha   90.00
_cell.angle_beta   90.00
_cell.angle_gamma   90.00
#
_symmetry.space_group_name_H-M   'P 1'
#
loop_
_entity.id
_entity.type
_entity.pdbx_description
1 polymer ?
#
loop_
_entity_poly.entity_id
_entity_poly.type
_entity_poly.pdbx_seq_one_letter_code
_entity_poly.pdbx_strand_id
1 'polypeptide(L)'
;MNYQTYLFFEGRTEYVQGYDTPQHTYPLGSLVFGVLDLDTAPYLERGRTLLEKFRGVEFSEDQTMQQSLAAPDTCVYYHVASFYHDFSTAVRQVSPALFDLVEGYTLANFRRNERELKATQHSLWRFIQTKKNDSSYTFDELRARMSHLGELTLTSDIMEGFCRNFPEYTDQMKVFIQRETGDASLCRTALSVLESFVTLLQQLVDGKTDLRHLIEVTLVDEDGRPRTEHSQRPSELLVELAENGDPTYQKYHKLEDDIHIQTRYKRPADNKKGGISAATFYASDTLPALLFLEFIQMCAQDLPVAVCESSHRLFVPFSSRAKYCERMLDPETGATCKDIAAKLAYAEELKANKAKELYNKMRNRYQMRCARAPDNQKMRDDYNAWRKQAQMALSKYQLGEIGWEEFEGIILKNK
;
A
#
# COMPACT_ATOMS: atom_id res chain seq x y z
N MET A 1 3.04 -18.67 -19.34
CA MET A 1 4.08 -17.75 -18.84
C MET A 1 3.50 -17.06 -17.64
N ASN A 2 4.07 -17.36 -16.51
CA ASN A 2 3.58 -16.85 -15.25
C ASN A 2 4.03 -15.39 -15.08
N TYR A 3 3.14 -14.55 -14.61
CA TYR A 3 3.42 -13.13 -14.38
C TYR A 3 4.06 -13.01 -13.06
N GLN A 4 5.34 -12.75 -13.09
CA GLN A 4 6.12 -12.63 -11.90
C GLN A 4 6.34 -11.16 -11.59
N THR A 5 5.94 -10.75 -10.40
CA THR A 5 6.46 -9.53 -9.80
C THR A 5 7.82 -9.87 -9.21
N TYR A 6 8.77 -9.01 -9.43
CA TYR A 6 10.14 -9.22 -8.98
C TYR A 6 10.41 -8.36 -7.75
N LEU A 7 10.95 -8.97 -6.72
CA LEU A 7 11.55 -8.29 -5.58
C LEU A 7 13.07 -8.42 -5.65
N PHE A 8 13.71 -7.37 -5.21
CA PHE A 8 15.15 -7.33 -5.09
C PHE A 8 15.50 -6.48 -3.88
N PHE A 9 16.58 -6.85 -3.17
CA PHE A 9 16.96 -6.20 -1.93
C PHE A 9 18.41 -5.72 -1.99
N GLU A 10 18.67 -4.48 -1.54
CA GLU A 10 20.00 -3.93 -1.30
C GLU A 10 20.05 -3.34 0.13
N GLY A 11 20.61 -4.08 1.07
CA GLY A 11 20.58 -3.71 2.47
C GLY A 11 19.14 -3.54 2.97
N ARG A 12 18.80 -2.35 3.49
CA ARG A 12 17.46 -2.03 3.99
C ARG A 12 16.55 -1.35 2.95
N THR A 13 16.82 -1.59 1.70
CA THR A 13 16.03 -1.06 0.58
C THR A 13 15.45 -2.22 -0.20
N GLU A 14 14.17 -2.18 -0.47
CA GLU A 14 13.48 -3.11 -1.37
C GLU A 14 13.11 -2.44 -2.67
N TYR A 15 13.15 -3.24 -3.72
CA TYR A 15 12.81 -2.83 -5.08
C TYR A 15 11.69 -3.73 -5.58
N VAL A 16 10.58 -3.11 -5.95
CA VAL A 16 9.42 -3.78 -6.52
C VAL A 16 9.38 -3.49 -8.00
N GLN A 17 9.34 -4.53 -8.81
CA GLN A 17 9.22 -4.41 -10.25
C GLN A 17 8.16 -5.38 -10.75
N GLY A 18 7.03 -4.87 -11.17
CA GLY A 18 6.05 -5.65 -11.92
C GLY A 18 6.56 -5.95 -13.33
N TYR A 19 5.87 -6.88 -13.99
CA TYR A 19 6.16 -7.15 -15.39
C TYR A 19 5.90 -5.87 -16.21
N ASP A 20 6.95 -5.27 -16.77
CA ASP A 20 6.90 -4.07 -17.63
C ASP A 20 6.51 -2.76 -16.93
N THR A 21 6.55 -2.72 -15.62
CA THR A 21 6.46 -1.49 -14.88
C THR A 21 7.86 -0.96 -14.54
N PRO A 22 8.02 0.35 -14.34
CA PRO A 22 9.26 0.88 -13.81
C PRO A 22 9.56 0.23 -12.46
N GLN A 23 10.84 0.04 -12.18
CA GLN A 23 11.29 -0.41 -10.87
C GLN A 23 11.07 0.70 -9.86
N HIS A 24 10.33 0.43 -8.79
CA HIS A 24 10.13 1.33 -7.68
C HIS A 24 10.95 0.90 -6.47
N THR A 25 11.29 1.86 -5.63
CA THR A 25 12.20 1.67 -4.49
C THR A 25 11.49 2.06 -3.20
N TYR A 26 11.54 1.18 -2.21
CA TYR A 26 10.89 1.36 -0.92
C TYR A 26 11.84 0.98 0.23
N PRO A 27 11.61 1.47 1.44
CA PRO A 27 12.25 0.94 2.64
C PRO A 27 11.86 -0.54 2.85
N LEU A 28 12.80 -1.37 3.28
CA LEU A 28 12.55 -2.76 3.63
C LEU A 28 11.44 -2.87 4.70
N GLY A 29 10.48 -3.74 4.49
CA GLY A 29 9.30 -3.91 5.34
C GLY A 29 8.05 -3.20 4.82
N SER A 30 8.14 -2.43 3.72
CA SER A 30 7.01 -1.64 3.22
C SER A 30 5.83 -2.50 2.75
N LEU A 31 6.09 -3.67 2.17
CA LEU A 31 5.05 -4.63 1.78
C LEU A 31 4.40 -5.26 3.00
N VAL A 32 5.21 -5.80 3.91
CA VAL A 32 4.76 -6.45 5.15
C VAL A 32 3.92 -5.51 5.99
N PHE A 33 4.43 -4.30 6.29
CA PHE A 33 3.65 -3.32 7.06
C PHE A 33 2.43 -2.82 6.29
N GLY A 34 2.51 -2.72 4.97
CA GLY A 34 1.37 -2.39 4.11
C GLY A 34 0.22 -3.38 4.28
N VAL A 35 0.52 -4.68 4.26
CA VAL A 35 -0.48 -5.74 4.51
C VAL A 35 -1.04 -5.65 5.92
N LEU A 36 -0.18 -5.48 6.92
CA LEU A 36 -0.61 -5.41 8.33
C LEU A 36 -1.49 -4.19 8.63
N ASP A 37 -1.29 -3.10 7.93
CA ASP A 37 -2.04 -1.85 8.11
C ASP A 37 -3.32 -1.77 7.27
N LEU A 38 -3.39 -2.51 6.16
CA LEU A 38 -4.55 -2.50 5.27
C LEU A 38 -5.73 -3.23 5.92
N ASP A 39 -6.87 -2.57 6.07
CA ASP A 39 -8.11 -3.24 6.43
C ASP A 39 -8.71 -3.93 5.20
N THR A 40 -8.46 -5.24 5.10
CA THR A 40 -8.86 -6.07 3.96
C THR A 40 -10.25 -6.67 4.10
N ALA A 41 -10.78 -6.79 5.34
CA ALA A 41 -12.03 -7.49 5.61
C ALA A 41 -13.25 -6.89 4.90
N PRO A 42 -13.48 -5.56 4.88
CA PRO A 42 -14.63 -4.97 4.17
C PRO A 42 -14.58 -5.21 2.66
N TYR A 43 -13.38 -5.22 2.08
CA TYR A 43 -13.19 -5.48 0.64
C TYR A 43 -13.43 -6.95 0.30
N LEU A 44 -12.98 -7.86 1.14
CA LEU A 44 -13.24 -9.29 0.97
C LEU A 44 -14.74 -9.60 1.01
N GLU A 45 -15.45 -9.06 1.99
CA GLU A 45 -16.91 -9.23 2.12
C GLU A 45 -17.65 -8.64 0.91
N ARG A 46 -17.30 -7.40 0.52
CA ARG A 46 -17.89 -6.76 -0.68
C ARG A 46 -17.61 -7.55 -1.94
N GLY A 47 -16.39 -8.05 -2.14
CA GLY A 47 -16.01 -8.86 -3.30
C GLY A 47 -16.80 -10.16 -3.36
N ARG A 48 -16.96 -10.85 -2.24
CA ARG A 48 -17.79 -12.07 -2.13
C ARG A 48 -19.27 -11.77 -2.45
N THR A 49 -19.81 -10.71 -1.89
CA THR A 49 -21.20 -10.27 -2.14
C THR A 49 -21.42 -9.98 -3.63
N LEU A 50 -20.46 -9.35 -4.31
CA LEU A 50 -20.53 -9.11 -5.74
C LEU A 50 -20.46 -10.42 -6.55
N LEU A 51 -19.58 -11.36 -6.17
CA LEU A 51 -19.52 -12.67 -6.82
C LEU A 51 -20.84 -13.45 -6.66
N GLU A 52 -21.43 -13.43 -5.47
CA GLU A 52 -22.74 -14.07 -5.22
C GLU A 52 -23.86 -13.41 -6.02
N LYS A 53 -23.88 -12.05 -6.05
CA LYS A 53 -24.87 -11.29 -6.82
C LYS A 53 -24.88 -11.66 -8.30
N PHE A 54 -23.71 -11.91 -8.87
CA PHE A 54 -23.57 -12.19 -10.31
C PHE A 54 -23.37 -13.67 -10.63
N ARG A 55 -23.42 -14.55 -9.63
CA ARG A 55 -23.36 -16.01 -9.83
C ARG A 55 -24.58 -16.48 -10.58
N GLY A 56 -24.37 -17.13 -11.74
CA GLY A 56 -25.44 -17.68 -12.54
C GLY A 56 -26.24 -16.66 -13.36
N VAL A 57 -25.78 -15.42 -13.43
CA VAL A 57 -26.34 -14.42 -14.33
C VAL A 57 -25.97 -14.79 -15.77
N GLU A 58 -26.95 -15.04 -16.61
CA GLU A 58 -26.76 -15.19 -18.05
C GLU A 58 -26.65 -13.81 -18.69
N PHE A 59 -25.52 -13.55 -19.34
CA PHE A 59 -25.27 -12.28 -20.02
C PHE A 59 -25.83 -12.37 -21.45
N SER A 60 -26.60 -11.36 -21.84
CA SER A 60 -27.15 -11.29 -23.20
C SER A 60 -26.04 -10.89 -24.18
N GLU A 61 -25.84 -11.72 -25.21
CA GLU A 61 -24.91 -11.42 -26.30
C GLU A 61 -25.36 -10.22 -27.16
N ASP A 62 -26.65 -9.91 -27.12
CA ASP A 62 -27.26 -8.82 -27.89
C ASP A 62 -27.18 -7.46 -27.20
N GLN A 63 -26.77 -7.41 -25.92
CA GLN A 63 -26.70 -6.19 -25.15
C GLN A 63 -25.36 -5.49 -25.36
N THR A 64 -25.42 -4.21 -25.69
CA THR A 64 -24.20 -3.39 -25.86
C THR A 64 -23.68 -2.88 -24.51
N MET A 65 -22.38 -2.63 -24.41
CA MET A 65 -21.77 -2.00 -23.22
C MET A 65 -22.45 -0.67 -22.86
N GLN A 66 -22.85 0.12 -23.85
CA GLN A 66 -23.56 1.39 -23.59
C GLN A 66 -24.93 1.17 -22.92
N GLN A 67 -25.66 0.13 -23.33
CA GLN A 67 -26.93 -0.21 -22.70
C GLN A 67 -26.73 -0.70 -21.26
N SER A 68 -25.70 -1.50 -21.03
CA SER A 68 -25.36 -1.97 -19.69
C SER A 68 -24.91 -0.82 -18.77
N LEU A 69 -24.13 0.12 -19.27
CA LEU A 69 -23.72 1.32 -18.52
C LEU A 69 -24.90 2.27 -18.23
N ALA A 70 -25.95 2.24 -19.04
CA ALA A 70 -27.20 2.99 -18.79
C ALA A 70 -28.01 2.40 -17.60
N ALA A 71 -27.73 1.16 -17.19
CA ALA A 71 -28.35 0.51 -16.03
C ALA A 71 -27.27 0.07 -15.03
N PRO A 72 -26.64 1.00 -14.31
CA PRO A 72 -25.45 0.74 -13.48
C PRO A 72 -25.69 -0.33 -12.41
N ASP A 73 -26.91 -0.43 -11.87
CA ASP A 73 -27.23 -1.39 -10.81
C ASP A 73 -27.13 -2.87 -11.26
N THR A 74 -27.22 -3.13 -12.56
CA THR A 74 -27.14 -4.46 -13.17
C THR A 74 -25.85 -4.69 -13.94
N CYS A 75 -25.06 -3.65 -14.17
CA CYS A 75 -23.83 -3.71 -14.94
C CYS A 75 -22.69 -4.31 -14.11
N VAL A 76 -22.31 -5.55 -14.39
CA VAL A 76 -21.18 -6.25 -13.74
C VAL A 76 -19.88 -5.44 -13.84
N TYR A 77 -19.56 -4.99 -15.04
CA TYR A 77 -18.32 -4.23 -15.30
C TYR A 77 -18.23 -2.99 -14.42
N TYR A 78 -19.33 -2.23 -14.28
CA TYR A 78 -19.36 -1.04 -13.42
C TYR A 78 -19.08 -1.38 -11.96
N HIS A 79 -19.71 -2.43 -11.43
CA HIS A 79 -19.51 -2.86 -10.06
C HIS A 79 -18.07 -3.34 -9.78
N VAL A 80 -17.51 -4.11 -10.71
CA VAL A 80 -16.14 -4.62 -10.60
C VAL A 80 -15.13 -3.47 -10.74
N ALA A 81 -15.33 -2.54 -11.67
CA ALA A 81 -14.48 -1.38 -11.85
C ALA A 81 -14.52 -0.44 -10.62
N SER A 82 -15.69 -0.17 -10.06
CA SER A 82 -15.84 0.60 -8.82
C SER A 82 -15.17 -0.10 -7.64
N PHE A 83 -15.38 -1.41 -7.50
CA PHE A 83 -14.73 -2.19 -6.45
C PHE A 83 -13.19 -2.11 -6.55
N TYR A 84 -12.65 -2.30 -7.76
CA TYR A 84 -11.22 -2.20 -8.01
C TYR A 84 -10.67 -0.81 -7.71
N HIS A 85 -11.37 0.23 -8.14
CA HIS A 85 -10.98 1.62 -7.89
C HIS A 85 -10.90 1.93 -6.40
N ASP A 86 -11.91 1.55 -5.64
CA ASP A 86 -11.97 1.78 -4.20
C ASP A 86 -10.86 1.01 -3.46
N PHE A 87 -10.68 -0.27 -3.81
CA PHE A 87 -9.64 -1.11 -3.25
C PHE A 87 -8.23 -0.59 -3.59
N SER A 88 -7.95 -0.31 -4.85
CA SER A 88 -6.64 0.17 -5.28
C SER A 88 -6.29 1.54 -4.69
N THR A 89 -7.29 2.40 -4.51
CA THR A 89 -7.12 3.70 -3.83
C THR A 89 -6.75 3.49 -2.36
N ALA A 90 -7.44 2.60 -1.64
CA ALA A 90 -7.14 2.29 -0.25
C ALA A 90 -5.74 1.68 -0.10
N VAL A 91 -5.37 0.72 -0.95
CA VAL A 91 -4.04 0.11 -0.92
C VAL A 91 -2.95 1.16 -1.16
N ARG A 92 -3.13 2.02 -2.16
CA ARG A 92 -2.17 3.10 -2.48
C ARG A 92 -1.98 4.09 -1.32
N GLN A 93 -3.05 4.41 -0.61
CA GLN A 93 -2.99 5.31 0.55
C GLN A 93 -2.25 4.68 1.74
N VAL A 94 -2.40 3.37 1.94
CA VAL A 94 -1.77 2.64 3.04
C VAL A 94 -0.32 2.30 2.72
N SER A 95 -0.04 1.76 1.54
CA SER A 95 1.29 1.33 1.12
C SER A 95 1.44 1.39 -0.41
N PRO A 96 2.20 2.35 -0.92
CA PRO A 96 2.55 2.39 -2.35
C PRO A 96 3.28 1.12 -2.82
N ALA A 97 4.14 0.52 -1.98
CA ALA A 97 4.84 -0.73 -2.31
C ALA A 97 3.86 -1.89 -2.52
N LEU A 98 2.91 -2.04 -1.60
CA LEU A 98 1.86 -3.05 -1.72
C LEU A 98 0.97 -2.79 -2.94
N PHE A 99 0.69 -1.51 -3.25
CA PHE A 99 -0.06 -1.16 -4.45
C PHE A 99 0.66 -1.63 -5.72
N ASP A 100 1.95 -1.35 -5.86
CA ASP A 100 2.74 -1.77 -7.03
C ASP A 100 2.79 -3.29 -7.15
N LEU A 101 2.90 -4.01 -6.03
CA LEU A 101 2.87 -5.46 -6.00
C LEU A 101 1.51 -6.01 -6.44
N VAL A 102 0.42 -5.53 -5.86
CA VAL A 102 -0.96 -5.94 -6.18
C VAL A 102 -1.31 -5.59 -7.63
N GLU A 103 -0.92 -4.41 -8.08
CA GLU A 103 -1.08 -4.01 -9.48
C GLU A 103 -0.34 -4.97 -10.42
N GLY A 104 0.87 -5.38 -10.06
CA GLY A 104 1.64 -6.37 -10.82
C GLY A 104 0.89 -7.70 -10.98
N TYR A 105 0.28 -8.19 -9.91
CA TYR A 105 -0.46 -9.47 -9.92
C TYR A 105 -1.80 -9.39 -10.66
N THR A 106 -2.56 -8.33 -10.47
CA THR A 106 -3.95 -8.24 -10.94
C THR A 106 -4.07 -7.60 -12.31
N LEU A 107 -3.29 -6.55 -12.57
CA LEU A 107 -3.29 -5.87 -13.85
C LEU A 107 -2.34 -6.49 -14.87
N ALA A 108 -1.43 -7.38 -14.47
CA ALA A 108 -0.62 -8.11 -15.42
C ALA A 108 -1.49 -8.86 -16.44
N ASN A 109 -2.59 -9.44 -16.01
CA ASN A 109 -3.56 -10.06 -16.91
C ASN A 109 -4.25 -9.03 -17.81
N PHE A 110 -4.69 -7.89 -17.28
CA PHE A 110 -5.28 -6.82 -18.10
C PHE A 110 -4.25 -6.17 -19.02
N ARG A 111 -3.05 -5.83 -18.55
CA ARG A 111 -2.01 -5.22 -19.36
C ARG A 111 -1.41 -6.17 -20.39
N ARG A 112 -1.40 -7.47 -20.12
CA ARG A 112 -1.05 -8.47 -21.11
C ARG A 112 -2.08 -8.48 -22.22
N ASN A 113 -3.35 -8.58 -21.86
CA ASN A 113 -4.44 -8.53 -22.82
C ASN A 113 -4.39 -7.21 -23.61
N GLU A 114 -4.15 -6.08 -22.95
CA GLU A 114 -3.98 -4.78 -23.60
C GLU A 114 -2.77 -4.73 -24.55
N ARG A 115 -1.65 -5.41 -24.24
CA ARG A 115 -0.47 -5.47 -25.11
C ARG A 115 -0.63 -6.43 -26.26
N GLU A 116 -1.15 -7.61 -25.99
CA GLU A 116 -1.52 -8.56 -27.01
C GLU A 116 -2.54 -7.90 -27.94
N LEU A 117 -3.46 -7.12 -27.37
CA LEU A 117 -4.38 -6.26 -28.10
C LEU A 117 -3.65 -5.24 -28.97
N LYS A 118 -2.79 -4.41 -28.40
CA LYS A 118 -2.02 -3.40 -29.15
C LYS A 118 -1.13 -4.02 -30.21
N ALA A 119 -0.47 -5.14 -29.93
CA ALA A 119 0.34 -5.88 -30.89
C ALA A 119 -0.52 -6.46 -32.02
N THR A 120 -1.68 -7.02 -31.68
CA THR A 120 -2.61 -7.57 -32.65
C THR A 120 -3.31 -6.46 -33.42
N GLN A 121 -3.67 -5.36 -32.77
CA GLN A 121 -4.18 -4.14 -33.42
C GLN A 121 -3.18 -3.59 -34.42
N HIS A 122 -1.92 -3.52 -34.05
CA HIS A 122 -0.85 -3.05 -34.95
C HIS A 122 -0.64 -4.03 -36.12
N SER A 123 -0.70 -5.33 -35.86
CA SER A 123 -0.64 -6.36 -36.89
C SER A 123 -1.85 -6.29 -37.84
N LEU A 124 -3.05 -6.12 -37.28
CA LEU A 124 -4.27 -5.93 -38.05
C LEU A 124 -4.22 -4.65 -38.87
N TRP A 125 -3.78 -3.55 -38.28
CA TRP A 125 -3.62 -2.28 -38.98
C TRP A 125 -2.62 -2.38 -40.14
N ARG A 126 -1.46 -3.01 -39.95
CA ARG A 126 -0.51 -3.29 -41.04
C ARG A 126 -1.14 -4.12 -42.12
N PHE A 127 -1.89 -5.15 -41.76
CA PHE A 127 -2.58 -6.00 -42.67
C PHE A 127 -3.63 -5.23 -43.50
N ILE A 128 -4.47 -4.42 -42.87
CA ILE A 128 -5.43 -3.54 -43.53
C ILE A 128 -4.74 -2.59 -44.51
N GLN A 129 -3.62 -2.00 -44.11
CA GLN A 129 -2.85 -1.08 -44.97
C GLN A 129 -2.23 -1.79 -46.18
N THR A 130 -1.71 -3.01 -45.99
CA THR A 130 -1.11 -3.78 -47.09
C THR A 130 -2.13 -4.29 -48.07
N LYS A 131 -3.37 -4.48 -47.64
CA LYS A 131 -4.46 -5.06 -48.47
C LYS A 131 -5.46 -4.01 -48.96
N LYS A 132 -5.27 -2.75 -48.68
CA LYS A 132 -6.15 -1.63 -49.07
C LYS A 132 -6.43 -1.58 -50.61
N ASN A 133 -5.51 -2.12 -51.41
CA ASN A 133 -5.60 -2.11 -52.86
C ASN A 133 -5.91 -3.50 -53.47
N ASP A 134 -6.21 -4.49 -52.63
CA ASP A 134 -6.44 -5.87 -53.08
C ASP A 134 -7.95 -6.18 -53.01
N SER A 135 -8.61 -6.06 -54.16
CA SER A 135 -10.05 -6.26 -54.30
C SER A 135 -10.50 -7.72 -54.11
N SER A 136 -9.60 -8.67 -53.93
CA SER A 136 -9.91 -10.10 -53.69
C SER A 136 -10.20 -10.42 -52.22
N TYR A 137 -10.15 -9.44 -51.31
CA TYR A 137 -10.30 -9.65 -49.90
C TYR A 137 -11.77 -9.81 -49.49
N THR A 138 -12.11 -10.93 -48.86
CA THR A 138 -13.46 -11.16 -48.34
C THR A 138 -13.57 -10.75 -46.89
N PHE A 139 -14.76 -10.31 -46.47
CA PHE A 139 -15.08 -10.03 -45.07
C PHE A 139 -14.79 -11.24 -44.16
N ASP A 140 -15.01 -12.47 -44.66
CA ASP A 140 -14.76 -13.68 -43.87
C ASP A 140 -13.28 -13.92 -43.57
N GLU A 141 -12.37 -13.54 -44.44
CA GLU A 141 -10.91 -13.62 -44.12
C GLU A 141 -10.47 -12.58 -43.08
N LEU A 142 -11.07 -11.39 -43.14
CA LEU A 142 -10.90 -10.36 -42.08
C LEU A 142 -11.51 -10.87 -40.78
N ARG A 143 -12.71 -11.44 -40.81
CA ARG A 143 -13.38 -12.00 -39.64
C ARG A 143 -12.58 -13.15 -39.01
N ALA A 144 -12.05 -14.07 -39.80
CA ALA A 144 -11.22 -15.19 -39.32
C ALA A 144 -9.98 -14.70 -38.57
N ARG A 145 -9.34 -13.60 -39.04
CA ARG A 145 -8.22 -12.99 -38.33
C ARG A 145 -8.63 -12.17 -37.11
N MET A 146 -9.82 -11.58 -37.14
CA MET A 146 -10.36 -10.81 -36.03
C MET A 146 -10.99 -11.70 -34.96
N SER A 147 -11.37 -12.93 -35.25
CA SER A 147 -11.89 -13.89 -34.28
C SER A 147 -10.81 -14.28 -33.23
N HIS A 148 -9.53 -14.18 -33.57
CA HIS A 148 -8.45 -14.28 -32.59
C HIS A 148 -8.33 -13.03 -31.70
N LEU A 149 -9.05 -11.94 -32.00
CA LEU A 149 -9.16 -10.72 -31.19
C LEU A 149 -10.37 -10.75 -30.25
N GLY A 150 -11.18 -11.79 -30.31
CA GLY A 150 -12.49 -11.89 -29.65
C GLY A 150 -12.51 -11.81 -28.14
N GLU A 151 -11.31 -11.81 -27.49
CA GLU A 151 -11.16 -11.54 -26.06
C GLU A 151 -10.69 -10.10 -25.79
N LEU A 152 -10.59 -9.28 -26.84
CA LEU A 152 -9.85 -8.02 -26.77
C LEU A 152 -10.75 -6.86 -27.17
N THR A 153 -10.84 -5.85 -26.33
CA THR A 153 -11.55 -4.59 -26.59
C THR A 153 -10.99 -3.91 -27.84
N LEU A 154 -11.75 -3.90 -28.92
CA LEU A 154 -11.44 -3.08 -30.08
C LEU A 154 -11.69 -1.61 -29.69
N THR A 155 -10.65 -0.78 -29.72
CA THR A 155 -10.80 0.63 -29.44
C THR A 155 -11.59 1.32 -30.54
N SER A 156 -12.33 2.38 -30.21
CA SER A 156 -13.08 3.21 -31.15
C SER A 156 -12.23 3.66 -32.35
N ASP A 157 -10.95 3.96 -32.10
CA ASP A 157 -10.02 4.45 -33.12
C ASP A 157 -9.74 3.42 -34.22
N ILE A 158 -9.64 2.13 -33.84
CA ILE A 158 -9.45 1.03 -34.81
C ILE A 158 -10.71 0.82 -35.63
N MET A 159 -11.86 0.93 -34.98
CA MET A 159 -13.15 0.87 -35.60
C MET A 159 -13.33 1.95 -36.65
N GLU A 160 -13.10 3.19 -36.26
CA GLU A 160 -13.17 4.33 -37.15
C GLU A 160 -12.19 4.19 -38.33
N GLY A 161 -10.95 3.75 -38.01
CA GLY A 161 -9.95 3.48 -39.03
C GLY A 161 -10.35 2.40 -40.02
N PHE A 162 -10.95 1.31 -39.50
CA PHE A 162 -11.46 0.25 -40.37
C PHE A 162 -12.64 0.72 -41.24
N CYS A 163 -13.68 1.29 -40.67
CA CYS A 163 -14.86 1.78 -41.37
C CYS A 163 -14.51 2.88 -42.40
N ARG A 164 -13.48 3.70 -42.12
CA ARG A 164 -12.98 4.70 -43.06
C ARG A 164 -12.30 4.10 -44.29
N ASN A 165 -11.58 2.97 -44.10
CA ASN A 165 -10.87 2.31 -45.19
C ASN A 165 -11.70 1.29 -45.98
N PHE A 166 -12.77 0.74 -45.37
CA PHE A 166 -13.66 -0.28 -45.92
C PHE A 166 -15.12 0.08 -45.62
N PRO A 167 -15.64 1.17 -46.24
CA PRO A 167 -17.01 1.65 -45.95
C PRO A 167 -18.08 0.63 -46.26
N GLU A 168 -17.88 -0.24 -47.23
CA GLU A 168 -18.80 -1.31 -47.65
C GLU A 168 -19.03 -2.38 -46.56
N TYR A 169 -18.08 -2.55 -45.63
CA TYR A 169 -18.19 -3.52 -44.54
C TYR A 169 -18.58 -2.90 -43.20
N THR A 170 -18.89 -1.60 -43.17
CA THR A 170 -19.15 -0.86 -41.91
C THR A 170 -20.26 -1.50 -41.09
N ASP A 171 -21.36 -1.88 -41.69
CA ASP A 171 -22.50 -2.44 -40.96
C ASP A 171 -22.23 -3.88 -40.48
N GLN A 172 -21.56 -4.70 -41.31
CA GLN A 172 -21.14 -6.04 -40.93
C GLN A 172 -20.11 -5.99 -39.80
N MET A 173 -19.21 -5.03 -39.86
CA MET A 173 -18.21 -4.81 -38.78
C MET A 173 -18.85 -4.36 -37.47
N LYS A 174 -19.86 -3.49 -37.54
CA LYS A 174 -20.63 -3.10 -36.34
C LYS A 174 -21.30 -4.28 -35.69
N VAL A 175 -21.96 -5.11 -36.47
CA VAL A 175 -22.62 -6.35 -35.98
C VAL A 175 -21.60 -7.31 -35.39
N PHE A 176 -20.48 -7.51 -36.10
CA PHE A 176 -19.36 -8.36 -35.59
C PHE A 176 -18.83 -7.86 -34.26
N ILE A 177 -18.57 -6.59 -34.15
CA ILE A 177 -18.03 -5.99 -32.92
C ILE A 177 -19.03 -6.02 -31.78
N GLN A 178 -20.31 -5.76 -32.05
CA GLN A 178 -21.37 -5.95 -31.05
C GLN A 178 -21.39 -7.38 -30.51
N ARG A 179 -21.15 -8.36 -31.36
CA ARG A 179 -21.11 -9.76 -30.96
C ARG A 179 -19.86 -10.17 -30.23
N GLU A 180 -18.68 -9.77 -30.72
CA GLU A 180 -17.38 -10.21 -30.16
C GLU A 180 -16.90 -9.35 -28.97
N THR A 181 -17.27 -8.05 -28.93
CA THR A 181 -17.03 -7.16 -27.82
C THR A 181 -18.29 -6.93 -26.98
N GLY A 182 -19.29 -7.78 -27.15
CA GLY A 182 -20.55 -7.70 -26.44
C GLY A 182 -20.36 -7.78 -24.94
N ASP A 183 -21.33 -7.23 -24.24
CA ASP A 183 -21.36 -7.13 -22.78
C ASP A 183 -21.05 -8.46 -22.08
N ALA A 184 -21.47 -9.57 -22.63
CA ALA A 184 -21.26 -10.92 -22.10
C ALA A 184 -19.78 -11.29 -21.97
N SER A 185 -18.92 -10.96 -22.95
CA SER A 185 -17.46 -11.25 -22.86
C SER A 185 -16.77 -10.37 -21.84
N LEU A 186 -17.09 -9.08 -21.85
CA LEU A 186 -16.53 -8.13 -20.86
C LEU A 186 -16.98 -8.47 -19.44
N CYS A 187 -18.23 -8.89 -19.27
CA CYS A 187 -18.74 -9.30 -17.96
C CYS A 187 -18.06 -10.57 -17.45
N ARG A 188 -17.86 -11.58 -18.31
CA ARG A 188 -17.11 -12.80 -17.94
C ARG A 188 -15.67 -12.47 -17.54
N THR A 189 -14.99 -11.62 -18.30
CA THR A 189 -13.63 -11.17 -17.97
C THR A 189 -13.61 -10.41 -16.64
N ALA A 190 -14.56 -9.49 -16.44
CA ALA A 190 -14.66 -8.73 -15.20
C ALA A 190 -14.91 -9.65 -13.98
N LEU A 191 -15.76 -10.66 -14.12
CA LEU A 191 -16.00 -11.65 -13.05
C LEU A 191 -14.76 -12.49 -12.75
N SER A 192 -14.04 -12.97 -13.77
CA SER A 192 -12.79 -13.71 -13.58
C SER A 192 -11.73 -12.87 -12.83
N VAL A 193 -11.66 -11.58 -13.15
CA VAL A 193 -10.79 -10.65 -12.42
C VAL A 193 -11.27 -10.48 -10.99
N LEU A 194 -12.56 -10.33 -10.74
CA LEU A 194 -13.12 -10.24 -9.40
C LEU A 194 -12.82 -11.50 -8.56
N GLU A 195 -12.95 -12.70 -9.16
CA GLU A 195 -12.58 -13.97 -8.52
C GLU A 195 -11.11 -13.98 -8.11
N SER A 196 -10.23 -13.53 -9.00
CA SER A 196 -8.80 -13.42 -8.70
C SER A 196 -8.52 -12.43 -7.56
N PHE A 197 -9.23 -11.30 -7.53
CA PHE A 197 -9.15 -10.34 -6.43
C PHE A 197 -9.65 -10.89 -5.11
N VAL A 198 -10.78 -11.55 -5.10
CA VAL A 198 -11.34 -12.16 -3.87
C VAL A 198 -10.38 -13.22 -3.33
N THR A 199 -9.78 -14.01 -4.21
CA THR A 199 -8.74 -15.00 -3.82
C THR A 199 -7.53 -14.31 -3.21
N LEU A 200 -7.03 -13.24 -3.82
CA LEU A 200 -5.92 -12.44 -3.29
C LEU A 200 -6.24 -11.83 -1.93
N LEU A 201 -7.42 -11.23 -1.79
CA LEU A 201 -7.89 -10.66 -0.52
C LEU A 201 -7.99 -11.71 0.58
N GLN A 202 -8.46 -12.92 0.24
CA GLN A 202 -8.51 -14.03 1.18
C GLN A 202 -7.10 -14.41 1.65
N GLN A 203 -6.14 -14.52 0.73
CA GLN A 203 -4.74 -14.82 1.07
C GLN A 203 -4.14 -13.73 1.99
N LEU A 204 -4.46 -12.46 1.75
CA LEU A 204 -4.02 -11.36 2.61
C LEU A 204 -4.64 -11.45 4.02
N VAL A 205 -5.92 -11.75 4.11
CA VAL A 205 -6.61 -11.91 5.42
C VAL A 205 -6.01 -13.07 6.20
N ASP A 206 -5.87 -14.23 5.56
CA ASP A 206 -5.36 -15.45 6.19
C ASP A 206 -3.90 -15.30 6.62
N GLY A 207 -3.08 -14.63 5.80
CA GLY A 207 -1.65 -14.43 6.08
C GLY A 207 -1.36 -13.34 7.11
N LYS A 208 -2.26 -12.38 7.28
CA LYS A 208 -2.02 -11.19 8.14
C LYS A 208 -1.76 -11.54 9.60
N THR A 209 -2.55 -12.42 10.17
CA THR A 209 -2.42 -12.84 11.57
C THR A 209 -1.11 -13.59 11.81
N ASP A 210 -0.80 -14.55 10.93
CA ASP A 210 0.41 -15.35 11.02
C ASP A 210 1.67 -14.48 10.87
N LEU A 211 1.66 -13.58 9.88
CA LEU A 211 2.77 -12.67 9.62
C LEU A 211 3.01 -11.71 10.80
N ARG A 212 1.94 -11.21 11.41
CA ARG A 212 2.01 -10.38 12.60
C ARG A 212 2.64 -11.17 13.76
N HIS A 213 2.17 -12.39 13.98
CA HIS A 213 2.71 -13.27 15.03
C HIS A 213 4.21 -13.54 14.83
N LEU A 214 4.65 -13.87 13.62
CA LEU A 214 6.07 -14.08 13.32
C LEU A 214 6.91 -12.86 13.67
N ILE A 215 6.46 -11.65 13.32
CA ILE A 215 7.18 -10.41 13.61
C ILE A 215 7.23 -10.14 15.11
N GLU A 216 6.10 -10.31 15.81
CA GLU A 216 6.03 -10.07 17.26
C GLU A 216 6.94 -11.03 18.03
N VAL A 217 7.03 -12.30 17.61
CA VAL A 217 7.90 -13.28 18.27
C VAL A 217 9.39 -13.09 17.95
N THR A 218 9.72 -12.68 16.71
CA THR A 218 11.12 -12.62 16.25
C THR A 218 11.77 -11.25 16.42
N LEU A 219 11.06 -10.16 16.08
CA LEU A 219 11.65 -8.82 15.97
C LEU A 219 11.26 -7.86 17.11
N VAL A 220 10.26 -8.23 17.93
CA VAL A 220 9.74 -7.38 19.01
C VAL A 220 9.92 -8.05 20.36
N ASP A 221 10.27 -7.30 21.41
CA ASP A 221 10.32 -7.79 22.79
C ASP A 221 8.94 -7.71 23.48
N GLU A 222 8.87 -8.19 24.73
CA GLU A 222 7.64 -8.20 25.55
C GLU A 222 7.10 -6.78 25.83
N ASP A 223 7.97 -5.76 25.80
CA ASP A 223 7.61 -4.35 25.99
C ASP A 223 7.19 -3.65 24.69
N GLY A 224 7.12 -4.36 23.57
CA GLY A 224 6.80 -3.80 22.26
C GLY A 224 7.93 -3.02 21.61
N ARG A 225 9.19 -3.21 22.07
CA ARG A 225 10.39 -2.54 21.57
C ARG A 225 11.16 -3.45 20.62
N PRO A 226 12.06 -2.88 19.78
CA PRO A 226 12.93 -3.70 18.97
C PRO A 226 13.80 -4.61 19.85
N ARG A 227 13.88 -5.88 19.50
CA ARG A 227 14.86 -6.77 20.13
C ARG A 227 16.25 -6.28 19.80
N THR A 228 17.00 -5.90 20.82
CA THR A 228 18.34 -5.29 20.66
C THR A 228 19.46 -6.20 21.10
N GLU A 229 19.15 -7.30 21.76
CA GLU A 229 20.16 -8.05 22.50
C GLU A 229 21.05 -8.92 21.63
N HIS A 230 20.64 -9.27 20.41
CA HIS A 230 21.51 -10.04 19.50
C HIS A 230 21.03 -9.87 18.06
N SER A 231 21.88 -9.36 17.21
CA SER A 231 21.64 -9.27 15.76
C SER A 231 21.41 -10.63 15.07
N GLN A 232 21.80 -11.73 15.71
CA GLN A 232 21.60 -13.10 15.21
C GLN A 232 20.30 -13.75 15.68
N ARG A 233 19.67 -13.23 16.72
CA ARG A 233 18.51 -13.86 17.36
C ARG A 233 17.25 -14.00 16.50
N PRO A 234 16.90 -13.08 15.60
CA PRO A 234 15.75 -13.30 14.72
C PRO A 234 15.89 -14.56 13.87
N SER A 235 17.09 -14.82 13.35
CA SER A 235 17.35 -16.05 12.59
C SER A 235 17.34 -17.29 13.48
N GLU A 236 17.89 -17.22 14.69
CA GLU A 236 17.86 -18.30 15.68
C GLU A 236 16.42 -18.63 16.09
N LEU A 237 15.60 -17.61 16.36
CA LEU A 237 14.19 -17.80 16.69
C LEU A 237 13.39 -18.44 15.56
N LEU A 238 13.68 -18.11 14.31
CA LEU A 238 13.06 -18.78 13.16
C LEU A 238 13.43 -20.26 13.11
N VAL A 239 14.67 -20.60 13.42
CA VAL A 239 15.11 -22.00 13.52
C VAL A 239 14.40 -22.70 14.69
N GLU A 240 14.34 -22.09 15.87
CA GLU A 240 13.62 -22.62 17.02
C GLU A 240 12.14 -22.85 16.74
N LEU A 241 11.46 -21.90 16.07
CA LEU A 241 10.06 -22.06 15.66
C LEU A 241 9.90 -23.23 14.67
N ALA A 242 10.85 -23.40 13.75
CA ALA A 242 10.85 -24.52 12.82
C ALA A 242 11.06 -25.86 13.54
N GLU A 243 12.02 -25.94 14.47
CA GLU A 243 12.34 -27.14 15.26
C GLU A 243 11.19 -27.52 16.20
N ASN A 244 10.50 -26.55 16.77
CA ASN A 244 9.33 -26.75 17.61
C ASN A 244 8.05 -27.09 16.82
N GLY A 245 8.12 -27.06 15.50
CA GLY A 245 7.00 -27.39 14.64
C GLY A 245 5.87 -26.36 14.67
N ASP A 246 6.20 -25.07 14.88
CA ASP A 246 5.20 -23.99 14.86
C ASP A 246 4.44 -23.99 13.53
N PRO A 247 3.11 -24.11 13.55
CA PRO A 247 2.31 -24.26 12.33
C PRO A 247 2.40 -23.03 11.43
N THR A 248 2.57 -21.84 11.99
CA THR A 248 2.70 -20.59 11.24
C THR A 248 3.99 -20.59 10.44
N TYR A 249 5.10 -20.93 11.06
CA TYR A 249 6.38 -21.06 10.37
C TYR A 249 6.34 -22.11 9.26
N GLN A 250 5.82 -23.32 9.58
CA GLN A 250 5.72 -24.41 8.59
C GLN A 250 4.85 -24.05 7.40
N LYS A 251 3.76 -23.30 7.63
CA LYS A 251 2.90 -22.80 6.57
C LYS A 251 3.67 -21.91 5.61
N TYR A 252 4.43 -20.95 6.13
CA TYR A 252 5.19 -20.01 5.30
C TYR A 252 6.43 -20.63 4.67
N HIS A 253 7.11 -21.54 5.37
CA HIS A 253 8.28 -22.23 4.81
C HIS A 253 7.94 -23.04 3.56
N LYS A 254 6.74 -23.64 3.48
CA LYS A 254 6.27 -24.32 2.28
C LYS A 254 6.14 -23.40 1.07
N LEU A 255 6.07 -22.09 1.28
CA LEU A 255 6.03 -21.12 0.18
C LEU A 255 7.39 -20.87 -0.46
N GLU A 256 8.49 -21.39 0.11
CA GLU A 256 9.82 -21.28 -0.49
C GLU A 256 9.87 -21.92 -1.88
N ASP A 257 9.14 -23.01 -2.08
CA ASP A 257 9.05 -23.71 -3.36
C ASP A 257 8.40 -22.82 -4.46
N ASP A 258 7.59 -21.84 -4.05
CA ASP A 258 6.94 -20.89 -4.94
C ASP A 258 7.84 -19.70 -5.28
N ILE A 259 9.05 -19.61 -4.69
CA ILE A 259 9.98 -18.51 -4.92
C ILE A 259 10.99 -18.91 -5.98
N HIS A 260 10.97 -18.18 -7.09
CA HIS A 260 11.94 -18.35 -8.16
C HIS A 260 13.06 -17.32 -8.05
N ILE A 261 14.31 -17.81 -8.03
CA ILE A 261 15.49 -16.97 -7.95
C ILE A 261 16.06 -16.76 -9.35
N GLN A 262 16.25 -15.50 -9.72
CA GLN A 262 16.84 -15.12 -11.00
C GLN A 262 18.05 -14.20 -10.78
N THR A 263 19.16 -14.53 -11.40
CA THR A 263 20.31 -13.61 -11.45
C THR A 263 20.19 -12.71 -12.66
N ARG A 264 20.19 -11.40 -12.44
CA ARG A 264 20.19 -10.39 -13.50
C ARG A 264 21.41 -9.51 -13.38
N TYR A 265 21.90 -9.03 -14.51
CA TYR A 265 23.02 -8.12 -14.53
C TYR A 265 22.53 -6.67 -14.60
N LYS A 266 22.94 -5.86 -13.63
CA LYS A 266 22.53 -4.47 -13.46
C LYS A 266 23.74 -3.55 -13.64
N ARG A 267 23.55 -2.42 -14.32
CA ARG A 267 24.49 -1.30 -14.27
C ARG A 267 24.05 -0.34 -13.16
N PRO A 268 24.96 0.10 -12.29
CA PRO A 268 24.63 1.13 -11.31
C PRO A 268 24.07 2.37 -12.01
N ALA A 269 22.95 2.90 -11.49
CA ALA A 269 22.26 4.06 -12.08
C ALA A 269 23.16 5.30 -12.16
N ASP A 270 24.05 5.48 -11.19
CA ASP A 270 24.88 6.67 -11.00
C ASP A 270 26.23 6.61 -11.72
N ASN A 271 26.59 5.48 -12.30
CA ASN A 271 27.92 5.32 -12.91
C ASN A 271 27.83 4.69 -14.30
N LYS A 272 27.66 5.52 -15.33
CA LYS A 272 27.68 5.07 -16.74
C LYS A 272 28.98 4.34 -17.13
N LYS A 273 30.06 4.48 -16.33
CA LYS A 273 31.34 3.80 -16.48
C LYS A 273 31.56 2.68 -15.47
N GLY A 274 30.62 2.45 -14.55
CA GLY A 274 30.68 1.39 -13.55
C GLY A 274 30.54 0.00 -14.16
N GLY A 275 31.17 -0.96 -13.52
CA GLY A 275 31.10 -2.36 -13.90
C GLY A 275 29.68 -2.91 -13.82
N ILE A 276 29.42 -3.97 -14.56
CA ILE A 276 28.17 -4.74 -14.46
C ILE A 276 28.23 -5.53 -13.15
N SER A 277 27.22 -5.37 -12.29
CA SER A 277 27.04 -6.17 -11.08
C SER A 277 25.92 -7.20 -11.28
N ALA A 278 26.09 -8.39 -10.72
CA ALA A 278 25.02 -9.37 -10.64
C ALA A 278 24.10 -9.01 -9.45
N ALA A 279 22.80 -9.05 -9.65
CA ALA A 279 21.81 -8.85 -8.62
C ALA A 279 20.84 -10.04 -8.59
N THR A 280 20.46 -10.46 -7.40
CA THR A 280 19.52 -11.56 -7.19
C THR A 280 18.12 -11.01 -7.14
N PHE A 281 17.28 -11.43 -8.07
CA PHE A 281 15.87 -11.12 -8.14
C PHE A 281 15.06 -12.31 -7.69
N TYR A 282 14.06 -12.04 -6.90
CA TYR A 282 13.11 -13.02 -6.41
C TYR A 282 11.78 -12.78 -7.10
N ALA A 283 11.15 -13.85 -7.54
CA ALA A 283 9.85 -13.81 -8.16
C ALA A 283 8.95 -14.89 -7.58
N SER A 284 7.67 -14.65 -7.48
CA SER A 284 6.70 -15.66 -7.09
C SER A 284 5.36 -15.42 -7.76
N ASP A 285 4.60 -16.49 -7.92
CA ASP A 285 3.22 -16.46 -8.39
C ASP A 285 2.22 -16.23 -7.24
N THR A 286 2.70 -16.24 -5.98
CA THR A 286 1.87 -16.06 -4.80
C THR A 286 2.34 -14.87 -3.95
N LEU A 287 1.40 -14.01 -3.55
CA LEU A 287 1.70 -12.87 -2.69
C LEU A 287 2.20 -13.29 -1.30
N PRO A 288 1.63 -14.31 -0.64
CA PRO A 288 2.14 -14.78 0.65
C PRO A 288 3.62 -15.17 0.63
N ALA A 289 4.10 -15.79 -0.45
CA ALA A 289 5.52 -16.16 -0.58
C ALA A 289 6.43 -14.92 -0.62
N LEU A 290 6.03 -13.87 -1.33
CA LEU A 290 6.80 -12.62 -1.38
C LEU A 290 6.80 -11.87 -0.04
N LEU A 291 5.68 -11.88 0.69
CA LEU A 291 5.60 -11.29 2.03
C LEU A 291 6.47 -12.04 3.04
N PHE A 292 6.48 -13.36 2.97
CA PHE A 292 7.37 -14.17 3.81
C PHE A 292 8.84 -13.94 3.46
N LEU A 293 9.17 -13.85 2.18
CA LEU A 293 10.53 -13.52 1.73
C LEU A 293 10.98 -12.15 2.28
N GLU A 294 10.12 -11.12 2.21
CA GLU A 294 10.45 -9.81 2.78
C GLU A 294 10.67 -9.90 4.29
N PHE A 295 9.80 -10.64 5.00
CA PHE A 295 9.98 -10.88 6.44
C PHE A 295 11.33 -11.56 6.75
N ILE A 296 11.75 -12.58 5.99
CA ILE A 296 13.07 -13.21 6.14
C ILE A 296 14.19 -12.17 5.90
N GLN A 297 14.04 -11.29 4.91
CA GLN A 297 15.02 -10.22 4.67
C GLN A 297 15.03 -9.19 5.80
N MET A 298 13.88 -8.88 6.40
CA MET A 298 13.82 -8.02 7.60
C MET A 298 14.62 -8.63 8.75
N CYS A 299 14.50 -9.95 8.99
CA CYS A 299 15.28 -10.67 9.98
C CYS A 299 16.79 -10.65 9.63
N ALA A 300 17.15 -10.99 8.40
CA ALA A 300 18.54 -11.03 7.94
C ALA A 300 19.26 -9.68 7.99
N GLN A 301 18.52 -8.57 7.89
CA GLN A 301 19.05 -7.21 7.96
C GLN A 301 18.93 -6.58 9.36
N ASP A 302 18.56 -7.36 10.38
CA ASP A 302 18.30 -6.89 11.74
C ASP A 302 17.44 -5.60 11.74
N LEU A 303 16.32 -5.63 11.03
CA LEU A 303 15.44 -4.47 10.91
C LEU A 303 14.79 -4.21 12.28
N PRO A 304 15.01 -3.06 12.91
CA PRO A 304 14.36 -2.76 14.18
C PRO A 304 12.85 -2.57 13.96
N VAL A 305 12.04 -3.32 14.68
CA VAL A 305 10.57 -3.21 14.64
C VAL A 305 10.04 -2.96 16.04
N ALA A 306 9.11 -2.05 16.18
CA ALA A 306 8.46 -1.72 17.44
C ALA A 306 6.95 -1.64 17.29
N VAL A 307 6.24 -1.76 18.42
CA VAL A 307 4.80 -1.50 18.51
C VAL A 307 4.57 -0.05 18.91
N CYS A 308 3.76 0.67 18.16
CA CYS A 308 3.39 2.04 18.50
C CYS A 308 2.51 2.08 19.75
N GLU A 309 2.91 2.81 20.79
CA GLU A 309 2.16 2.91 22.05
C GLU A 309 0.73 3.51 21.87
N SER A 310 0.48 4.26 20.81
CA SER A 310 -0.82 4.90 20.56
C SER A 310 -1.73 4.10 19.64
N SER A 311 -1.23 3.60 18.51
CA SER A 311 -2.03 2.92 17.50
C SER A 311 -1.93 1.39 17.56
N HIS A 312 -1.04 0.85 18.39
CA HIS A 312 -0.72 -0.58 18.48
C HIS A 312 -0.33 -1.22 17.15
N ARG A 313 0.15 -0.41 16.20
CA ARG A 313 0.65 -0.87 14.90
C ARG A 313 2.15 -1.06 14.95
N LEU A 314 2.62 -2.07 14.23
CA LEU A 314 4.05 -2.31 14.03
C LEU A 314 4.66 -1.24 13.13
N PHE A 315 5.87 -0.78 13.45
CA PHE A 315 6.59 0.20 12.65
C PHE A 315 8.10 0.07 12.80
N VAL A 316 8.84 0.63 11.85
CA VAL A 316 10.30 0.74 11.94
C VAL A 316 10.64 2.04 12.68
N PRO A 317 11.19 1.98 13.91
CA PRO A 317 11.53 3.16 14.67
C PRO A 317 12.79 3.84 14.10
N PHE A 318 12.77 5.17 13.98
CA PHE A 318 13.93 5.96 13.56
C PHE A 318 15.02 6.05 14.63
N SER A 319 14.70 5.70 15.86
CA SER A 319 15.64 5.59 17.00
C SER A 319 15.11 4.59 18.02
N SER A 320 16.02 4.04 18.86
CA SER A 320 15.66 3.10 19.93
C SER A 320 14.70 3.68 20.98
N ARG A 321 14.50 5.00 21.00
CA ARG A 321 13.60 5.70 21.92
C ARG A 321 12.25 6.07 21.28
N ALA A 322 12.07 5.77 19.99
CA ALA A 322 10.84 6.10 19.31
C ALA A 322 9.70 5.18 19.78
N LYS A 323 8.65 5.77 20.36
CA LYS A 323 7.49 5.11 20.91
C LYS A 323 6.26 5.17 20.00
N TYR A 324 6.27 6.09 19.05
CA TYR A 324 5.13 6.41 18.18
C TYR A 324 5.57 6.36 16.71
N CYS A 325 4.71 5.81 15.88
CA CYS A 325 4.91 5.81 14.43
C CYS A 325 4.60 7.19 13.81
N GLU A 326 5.03 7.38 12.58
CA GLU A 326 4.79 8.62 11.81
C GLU A 326 3.59 8.50 10.84
N ARG A 327 2.71 7.51 11.06
CA ARG A 327 1.51 7.35 10.23
C ARG A 327 0.54 8.49 10.49
N MET A 328 -0.05 8.99 9.43
CA MET A 328 -1.09 10.00 9.48
C MET A 328 -2.33 9.43 10.17
N LEU A 329 -2.80 10.08 11.24
CA LEU A 329 -4.03 9.74 11.95
C LEU A 329 -5.19 10.66 11.56
N ASP A 330 -4.89 11.90 11.22
CA ASP A 330 -5.88 12.88 10.85
C ASP A 330 -5.54 13.46 9.46
N PRO A 331 -6.27 13.06 8.41
CA PRO A 331 -6.05 13.54 7.06
C PRO A 331 -6.30 15.05 6.88
N GLU A 332 -7.18 15.65 7.71
CA GLU A 332 -7.52 17.08 7.58
C GLU A 332 -6.39 17.97 8.11
N THR A 333 -5.78 17.57 9.22
CA THR A 333 -4.68 18.34 9.83
C THR A 333 -3.29 17.87 9.40
N GLY A 334 -3.20 16.71 8.75
CA GLY A 334 -1.93 16.04 8.45
C GLY A 334 -1.19 15.54 9.69
N ALA A 335 -1.86 15.50 10.86
CA ALA A 335 -1.23 15.12 12.11
C ALA A 335 -0.92 13.63 12.15
N THR A 336 0.32 13.30 12.52
CA THR A 336 0.79 11.92 12.64
C THR A 336 0.44 11.34 14.03
N CYS A 337 0.54 10.02 14.14
CA CYS A 337 0.42 9.32 15.42
C CYS A 337 1.36 9.90 16.48
N LYS A 338 2.60 10.19 16.09
CA LYS A 338 3.62 10.82 16.93
C LYS A 338 3.20 12.21 17.43
N ASP A 339 2.60 13.04 16.56
CA ASP A 339 2.17 14.39 16.92
C ASP A 339 1.02 14.39 17.93
N ILE A 340 0.04 13.53 17.69
CA ILE A 340 -1.18 13.43 18.52
C ILE A 340 -0.85 12.76 19.85
N ALA A 341 -0.19 11.62 19.83
CA ALA A 341 0.11 10.83 21.02
C ALA A 341 1.06 11.58 21.98
N ALA A 342 2.08 12.24 21.44
CA ALA A 342 2.98 13.06 22.26
C ALA A 342 2.25 14.22 22.96
N LYS A 343 1.29 14.84 22.26
CA LYS A 343 0.45 15.90 22.84
C LYS A 343 -0.48 15.37 23.93
N LEU A 344 -1.10 14.19 23.69
CA LEU A 344 -2.00 13.56 24.67
C LEU A 344 -1.24 13.11 25.90
N ALA A 345 -0.12 12.40 25.76
CA ALA A 345 0.71 11.97 26.87
C ALA A 345 1.20 13.16 27.71
N TYR A 346 1.63 14.25 27.05
CA TYR A 346 2.01 15.48 27.75
C TYR A 346 0.81 16.12 28.48
N ALA A 347 -0.37 16.12 27.88
CA ALA A 347 -1.57 16.65 28.51
C ALA A 347 -2.00 15.84 29.76
N GLU A 348 -1.87 14.50 29.68
CA GLU A 348 -2.14 13.62 30.82
C GLU A 348 -1.13 13.79 31.95
N GLU A 349 0.17 13.87 31.61
CA GLU A 349 1.22 14.16 32.59
C GLU A 349 0.99 15.51 33.28
N LEU A 350 0.54 16.51 32.52
CA LEU A 350 0.19 17.82 33.06
C LEU A 350 -1.01 17.75 34.02
N LYS A 351 -2.06 17.00 33.68
CA LYS A 351 -3.24 16.80 34.55
C LYS A 351 -2.87 16.08 35.85
N ALA A 352 -1.99 15.07 35.75
CA ALA A 352 -1.51 14.35 36.91
C ALA A 352 -0.62 15.20 37.83
N ASN A 353 0.01 16.24 37.28
CA ASN A 353 0.94 17.12 37.99
C ASN A 353 0.40 18.56 38.10
N LYS A 354 -0.47 18.79 39.07
CA LYS A 354 -1.11 20.10 39.34
C LYS A 354 -0.11 21.27 39.41
N ALA A 355 1.07 21.03 39.97
CA ALA A 355 2.11 22.07 40.11
C ALA A 355 2.67 22.48 38.72
N LYS A 356 2.92 21.50 37.85
CA LYS A 356 3.39 21.73 36.49
C LYS A 356 2.34 22.43 35.62
N GLU A 357 1.05 22.08 35.83
CA GLU A 357 -0.07 22.74 35.16
C GLU A 357 -0.16 24.23 35.57
N LEU A 358 -0.15 24.52 36.88
CA LEU A 358 -0.21 25.87 37.39
C LEU A 358 0.97 26.73 36.88
N TYR A 359 2.19 26.17 36.95
CA TYR A 359 3.40 26.84 36.41
C TYR A 359 3.25 27.17 34.93
N ASN A 360 2.84 26.22 34.08
CA ASN A 360 2.67 26.42 32.64
C ASN A 360 1.56 27.45 32.32
N LYS A 361 0.45 27.41 33.05
CA LYS A 361 -0.63 28.38 32.91
C LYS A 361 -0.15 29.82 33.17
N MET A 362 0.64 30.01 34.24
CA MET A 362 1.17 31.33 34.55
C MET A 362 2.27 31.74 33.58
N ARG A 363 3.18 30.86 33.21
CA ARG A 363 4.19 31.12 32.18
C ARG A 363 3.58 31.61 30.87
N ASN A 364 2.57 30.93 30.37
CA ASN A 364 1.88 31.31 29.14
C ASN A 364 1.20 32.68 29.27
N ARG A 365 0.64 32.97 30.42
CA ARG A 365 0.04 34.28 30.74
C ARG A 365 1.04 35.42 30.64
N TYR A 366 2.22 35.23 31.22
CA TYR A 366 3.33 36.20 31.16
C TYR A 366 3.86 36.35 29.72
N GLN A 367 4.07 35.25 28.99
CA GLN A 367 4.51 35.28 27.63
C GLN A 367 3.53 36.06 26.74
N MET A 368 2.22 35.84 26.89
CA MET A 368 1.20 36.57 26.16
C MET A 368 1.17 38.07 26.48
N ARG A 369 1.43 38.43 27.74
CA ARG A 369 1.55 39.85 28.14
C ARG A 369 2.77 40.51 27.47
N CYS A 370 3.93 39.86 27.51
CA CYS A 370 5.15 40.33 26.85
C CYS A 370 4.98 40.43 25.32
N ALA A 371 4.28 39.47 24.69
CA ALA A 371 4.00 39.50 23.27
C ALA A 371 3.08 40.68 22.83
N ARG A 372 2.16 41.08 23.72
CA ARG A 372 1.27 42.23 23.48
C ARG A 372 1.92 43.59 23.66
N ALA A 373 3.06 43.63 24.38
CA ALA A 373 3.82 44.85 24.67
C ALA A 373 5.31 44.64 24.36
N PRO A 374 5.68 44.46 23.09
CA PRO A 374 7.05 44.07 22.72
C PRO A 374 8.12 45.07 23.08
N ASP A 375 7.79 46.31 23.24
CA ASP A 375 8.73 47.41 23.58
C ASP A 375 8.87 47.63 25.09
N ASN A 376 8.10 46.93 25.92
CA ASN A 376 8.15 47.10 27.36
C ASN A 376 9.24 46.20 28.00
N GLN A 377 10.46 46.78 28.14
CA GLN A 377 11.62 46.08 28.71
C GLN A 377 11.38 45.66 30.16
N LYS A 378 10.74 46.50 30.96
CA LYS A 378 10.43 46.22 32.37
C LYS A 378 9.59 44.96 32.54
N MET A 379 8.56 44.78 31.65
CA MET A 379 7.71 43.61 31.68
C MET A 379 8.47 42.33 31.34
N ARG A 380 9.48 42.40 30.45
CA ARG A 380 10.35 41.27 30.14
C ARG A 380 11.25 40.90 31.29
N ASP A 381 11.81 41.91 31.97
CA ASP A 381 12.69 41.72 33.14
C ASP A 381 11.90 41.09 34.31
N ASP A 382 10.67 41.59 34.55
CA ASP A 382 9.76 41.04 35.55
C ASP A 382 9.39 39.57 35.22
N TYR A 383 9.12 39.24 33.94
CA TYR A 383 8.87 37.86 33.50
C TYR A 383 10.10 36.98 33.73
N ASN A 384 11.29 37.42 33.39
CA ASN A 384 12.52 36.63 33.56
C ASN A 384 12.82 36.38 35.06
N ALA A 385 12.61 37.40 35.92
CA ALA A 385 12.76 37.24 37.35
C ALA A 385 11.75 36.25 37.93
N TRP A 386 10.45 36.39 37.57
CA TRP A 386 9.41 35.46 37.94
C TRP A 386 9.71 34.03 37.46
N ARG A 387 10.15 33.86 36.22
CA ARG A 387 10.46 32.55 35.65
C ARG A 387 11.52 31.78 36.43
N LYS A 388 12.57 32.47 36.83
CA LYS A 388 13.63 31.87 37.65
C LYS A 388 13.10 31.41 39.04
N GLN A 389 12.33 32.25 39.72
CA GLN A 389 11.73 31.93 41.01
C GLN A 389 10.73 30.79 40.89
N ALA A 390 9.86 30.79 39.87
CA ALA A 390 8.86 29.80 39.62
C ALA A 390 9.46 28.42 39.28
N GLN A 391 10.57 28.39 38.53
CA GLN A 391 11.27 27.13 38.22
C GLN A 391 11.92 26.55 39.48
N MET A 392 12.56 27.37 40.32
CA MET A 392 13.12 26.92 41.61
C MET A 392 12.04 26.41 42.56
N ALA A 393 10.89 27.09 42.63
CA ALA A 393 9.75 26.65 43.43
C ALA A 393 9.19 25.32 42.97
N LEU A 394 9.05 25.12 41.63
CA LEU A 394 8.62 23.88 41.06
C LEU A 394 9.55 22.71 41.39
N SER A 395 10.85 22.90 41.25
CA SER A 395 11.86 21.90 41.66
C SER A 395 11.79 21.56 43.13
N LYS A 396 11.68 22.56 44.03
CA LYS A 396 11.56 22.35 45.48
C LYS A 396 10.29 21.60 45.84
N TYR A 397 9.15 21.91 45.18
CA TYR A 397 7.90 21.20 45.38
C TYR A 397 8.01 19.74 44.94
N GLN A 398 8.65 19.48 43.78
CA GLN A 398 8.87 18.12 43.28
C GLN A 398 9.78 17.27 44.17
N LEU A 399 10.73 17.92 44.88
CA LEU A 399 11.59 17.28 45.85
C LEU A 399 10.94 17.15 47.26
N GLY A 400 9.73 17.68 47.43
CA GLY A 400 9.04 17.66 48.73
C GLY A 400 9.57 18.65 49.75
N GLU A 401 10.41 19.62 49.35
CA GLU A 401 10.99 20.63 50.22
C GLU A 401 9.99 21.73 50.61
N ILE A 402 8.99 21.98 49.79
CA ILE A 402 7.91 22.96 50.05
C ILE A 402 6.54 22.33 49.80
N GLY A 403 5.53 22.79 50.55
CA GLY A 403 4.16 22.36 50.37
C GLY A 403 3.41 23.04 49.23
N TRP A 404 2.22 22.55 48.90
CA TRP A 404 1.39 23.12 47.83
C TRP A 404 1.07 24.60 48.04
N GLU A 405 0.66 25.00 49.23
CA GLU A 405 0.29 26.37 49.55
C GLU A 405 1.43 27.36 49.32
N GLU A 406 2.66 26.97 49.74
CA GLU A 406 3.83 27.77 49.53
C GLU A 406 4.21 27.87 48.06
N PHE A 407 4.18 26.75 47.33
CA PHE A 407 4.39 26.73 45.90
C PHE A 407 3.39 27.61 45.15
N GLU A 408 2.08 27.44 45.41
CA GLU A 408 1.03 28.24 44.79
C GLU A 408 1.20 29.73 45.10
N GLY A 409 1.53 30.07 46.34
CA GLY A 409 1.83 31.45 46.74
C GLY A 409 2.96 32.08 45.93
N ILE A 410 4.06 31.36 45.70
CA ILE A 410 5.19 31.86 44.89
C ILE A 410 4.75 32.04 43.42
N ILE A 411 4.00 31.09 42.84
CA ILE A 411 3.59 31.14 41.46
C ILE A 411 2.58 32.26 41.17
N LEU A 412 1.69 32.55 42.13
CA LEU A 412 0.62 33.56 42.01
C LEU A 412 1.00 34.95 42.49
N LYS A 413 2.18 35.13 43.15
CA LYS A 413 2.60 36.35 43.84
C LYS A 413 2.60 37.63 42.97
N ASN A 414 2.54 37.52 41.64
CA ASN A 414 2.54 38.66 40.72
C ASN A 414 1.28 38.64 39.83
N LYS A 415 0.13 38.37 40.41
CA LYS A 415 -1.14 38.41 39.71
C LYS A 415 -1.62 39.81 39.39
#